data_939bfea66c890e27b32e4a0bb729b331
#
_entry.id   939bfea66c890e27b32e4a0bb729b331
#
_cell.length_a   1.000
_cell.length_b   1.000
_cell.length_c   1.000
_cell.angle_alpha   90.00
_cell.angle_beta   90.00
_cell.angle_gamma   90.00
#
_symmetry.space_group_name_H-M   'P 1'
#
loop_
_entity.id
_entity.type
_entity.pdbx_description
1 polymer ?
#
loop_
_entity_poly.entity_id
_entity_poly.type
_entity_poly.pdbx_seq_one_letter_code
_entity_poly.pdbx_strand_id
1 'polypeptide(L)'
;LGVPSRMNVGQILETHLGWACTELGDKLKNLINENQKKLEMSQKIKEFLKSVYGKEILENSIEKLTKNEFSDLCENLMNGVPISTPVFDGAKEKDVTEMLDLAKLPKTGQTPLWDGRTGEKFDRDVTVGTIYMLKLHHLVEDKIHARSTGPYSLVTQQPLGGKAQLGGQRFGEMEVWALEAY
;
A
#
# COMPACT_ATOMS: atom_id res chain seq x y z
N LEU A 1 8.50 -9.17 4.41
CA LEU A 1 7.05 -9.06 4.25
C LEU A 1 6.28 -10.39 4.48
N GLY A 2 6.97 -11.50 4.72
CA GLY A 2 6.34 -12.81 4.94
C GLY A 2 5.73 -13.45 3.68
N VAL A 3 6.13 -13.02 2.50
CA VAL A 3 5.65 -13.53 1.20
C VAL A 3 5.88 -15.04 1.04
N PRO A 4 7.06 -15.62 1.39
CA PRO A 4 7.31 -17.05 1.22
C PRO A 4 6.34 -17.95 1.99
N SER A 5 5.90 -17.54 3.18
CA SER A 5 4.97 -18.29 4.02
C SER A 5 3.50 -18.07 3.66
N ARG A 6 3.17 -16.97 3.00
CA ARG A 6 1.79 -16.56 2.68
C ARG A 6 1.46 -16.61 1.19
N MET A 7 2.44 -16.84 0.33
CA MET A 7 2.31 -17.00 -1.13
C MET A 7 1.59 -15.85 -1.85
N ASN A 8 1.59 -14.65 -1.27
CA ASN A 8 0.95 -13.47 -1.83
C ASN A 8 1.90 -12.69 -2.76
N VAL A 9 2.14 -13.20 -3.94
CA VAL A 9 3.07 -12.63 -4.94
C VAL A 9 2.67 -11.21 -5.37
N GLY A 10 1.39 -10.87 -5.30
CA GLY A 10 0.89 -9.54 -5.59
C GLY A 10 1.54 -8.42 -4.78
N GLN A 11 1.99 -8.69 -3.54
CA GLN A 11 2.73 -7.70 -2.74
C GLN A 11 4.09 -7.35 -3.34
N ILE A 12 4.76 -8.27 -4.00
CA ILE A 12 6.04 -7.99 -4.67
C ILE A 12 5.82 -7.07 -5.87
N LEU A 13 4.80 -7.36 -6.68
CA LEU A 13 4.44 -6.51 -7.83
C LEU A 13 4.02 -5.11 -7.38
N GLU A 14 3.23 -5.01 -6.30
CA GLU A 14 2.87 -3.73 -5.69
C GLU A 14 4.11 -2.95 -5.23
N THR A 15 5.06 -3.62 -4.58
CA THR A 15 6.31 -3.00 -4.11
C THR A 15 7.14 -2.46 -5.28
N HIS A 16 7.28 -3.23 -6.35
CA HIS A 16 7.99 -2.80 -7.56
C HIS A 16 7.31 -1.59 -8.22
N LEU A 17 5.99 -1.65 -8.40
CA LEU A 17 5.23 -0.55 -8.98
C LEU A 17 5.29 0.70 -8.09
N GLY A 18 5.18 0.55 -6.77
CA GLY A 18 5.30 1.64 -5.82
C GLY A 18 6.67 2.32 -5.87
N TRP A 19 7.74 1.55 -6.05
CA TRP A 19 9.07 2.13 -6.26
C TRP A 19 9.15 2.93 -7.55
N ALA A 20 8.64 2.37 -8.66
CA ALA A 20 8.57 3.09 -9.93
C ALA A 20 7.75 4.39 -9.82
N CYS A 21 6.60 4.37 -9.14
CA CYS A 21 5.75 5.53 -8.94
C CYS A 21 6.45 6.66 -8.14
N THR A 22 7.21 6.31 -7.13
CA THR A 22 7.97 7.28 -6.33
C THR A 22 9.07 7.94 -7.16
N GLU A 23 9.86 7.15 -7.88
CA GLU A 23 10.94 7.64 -8.74
C GLU A 23 10.42 8.49 -9.93
N LEU A 24 9.27 8.13 -10.48
CA LEU A 24 8.63 8.95 -11.51
C LEU A 24 8.17 10.30 -10.96
N GLY A 25 7.70 10.35 -9.70
CA GLY A 25 7.40 11.59 -9.00
C GLY A 25 8.64 12.48 -8.80
N ASP A 26 9.76 11.90 -8.39
CA ASP A 26 11.03 12.62 -8.24
C ASP A 26 11.58 13.12 -9.60
N LYS A 27 11.42 12.36 -10.67
CA LYS A 27 11.74 12.83 -12.03
C LYS A 27 10.89 14.03 -12.45
N LEU A 28 9.59 13.99 -12.16
CA LEU A 28 8.69 15.11 -12.43
C LEU A 28 9.13 16.36 -11.64
N LYS A 29 9.46 16.19 -10.37
CA LYS A 29 9.98 17.26 -9.52
C LYS A 29 11.26 17.88 -10.08
N ASN A 30 12.19 17.08 -10.56
CA ASN A 30 13.42 17.54 -11.21
C ASN A 30 13.10 18.29 -12.51
N LEU A 31 12.19 17.79 -13.35
CA LEU A 31 11.75 18.48 -14.58
C LEU A 31 11.11 19.85 -14.27
N ILE A 32 10.38 19.97 -13.19
CA ILE A 32 9.77 21.23 -12.78
C ILE A 32 10.83 22.22 -12.27
N ASN A 33 11.80 21.75 -11.50
CA ASN A 33 12.86 22.58 -10.94
C ASN A 33 13.86 23.06 -11.99
N GLU A 34 14.19 22.24 -12.97
CA GLU A 34 15.17 22.57 -14.01
C GLU A 34 14.64 23.56 -15.05
N ASN A 35 13.34 23.61 -15.28
CA ASN A 35 12.73 24.42 -16.33
C ASN A 35 12.03 25.67 -15.79
N GLN A 36 12.72 26.80 -15.74
CA GLN A 36 12.15 28.11 -15.36
C GLN A 36 11.25 28.74 -16.43
N LYS A 37 11.22 28.24 -17.69
CA LYS A 37 10.38 28.77 -18.77
C LYS A 37 9.04 28.03 -18.84
N LYS A 38 7.97 28.67 -18.37
CA LYS A 38 6.61 28.12 -18.20
C LYS A 38 5.99 27.41 -19.43
N LEU A 39 6.33 27.78 -20.67
CA LEU A 39 5.71 27.20 -21.87
C LEU A 39 6.34 25.86 -22.29
N GLU A 40 7.67 25.77 -22.30
CA GLU A 40 8.41 24.55 -22.62
C GLU A 40 8.23 23.50 -21.52
N MET A 41 8.11 23.96 -20.26
CA MET A 41 7.80 23.12 -19.12
C MET A 41 6.47 22.38 -19.27
N SER A 42 5.42 23.08 -19.70
CA SER A 42 4.10 22.46 -19.88
C SER A 42 4.10 21.36 -20.95
N GLN A 43 4.85 21.50 -22.04
CA GLN A 43 4.93 20.49 -23.09
C GLN A 43 5.71 19.25 -22.64
N LYS A 44 6.87 19.42 -22.03
CA LYS A 44 7.68 18.30 -21.50
C LYS A 44 6.96 17.50 -20.43
N ILE A 45 6.24 18.20 -19.53
CA ILE A 45 5.44 17.54 -18.51
C ILE A 45 4.28 16.76 -19.14
N LYS A 46 3.61 17.32 -20.15
CA LYS A 46 2.54 16.62 -20.86
C LYS A 46 3.05 15.38 -21.60
N GLU A 47 4.22 15.47 -22.24
CA GLU A 47 4.86 14.31 -22.85
C GLU A 47 5.24 13.23 -21.84
N PHE A 48 5.75 13.64 -20.68
CA PHE A 48 6.03 12.73 -19.56
C PHE A 48 4.76 12.06 -19.06
N LEU A 49 3.71 12.82 -18.77
CA LEU A 49 2.42 12.27 -18.33
C LEU A 49 1.78 11.36 -19.39
N LYS A 50 1.99 11.65 -20.67
CA LYS A 50 1.56 10.77 -21.76
C LYS A 50 2.29 9.43 -21.77
N SER A 51 3.57 9.41 -21.41
CA SER A 51 4.33 8.16 -21.30
C SER A 51 3.91 7.31 -20.10
N VAL A 52 3.43 7.94 -19.03
CA VAL A 52 3.02 7.26 -17.80
C VAL A 52 1.57 6.77 -17.86
N TYR A 53 0.65 7.64 -18.23
CA TYR A 53 -0.81 7.36 -18.19
C TYR A 53 -1.41 6.97 -19.55
N GLY A 54 -0.65 7.08 -20.64
CA GLY A 54 -1.15 6.83 -21.98
C GLY A 54 -1.87 8.02 -22.62
N LYS A 55 -2.19 7.87 -23.92
CA LYS A 55 -2.79 8.95 -24.72
C LYS A 55 -4.23 9.28 -24.34
N GLU A 56 -5.04 8.25 -24.05
CA GLU A 56 -6.47 8.40 -23.79
C GLU A 56 -6.76 9.25 -22.54
N ILE A 57 -6.00 9.04 -21.48
CA ILE A 57 -6.16 9.79 -20.24
C ILE A 57 -5.69 11.23 -20.40
N LEU A 58 -4.63 11.45 -21.18
CA LEU A 58 -4.14 12.79 -21.47
C LEU A 58 -5.22 13.62 -22.19
N GLU A 59 -5.77 13.12 -23.29
CA GLU A 59 -6.77 13.81 -24.12
C GLU A 59 -8.11 14.01 -23.38
N ASN A 60 -8.55 13.02 -22.61
CA ASN A 60 -9.84 13.06 -21.95
C ASN A 60 -9.87 13.89 -20.65
N SER A 61 -8.75 13.94 -19.94
CA SER A 61 -8.69 14.55 -18.61
C SER A 61 -7.70 15.71 -18.53
N ILE A 62 -6.45 15.50 -18.87
CA ILE A 62 -5.37 16.47 -18.61
C ILE A 62 -5.42 17.69 -19.54
N GLU A 63 -5.82 17.53 -20.80
CA GLU A 63 -5.92 18.65 -21.74
C GLU A 63 -7.07 19.61 -21.45
N LYS A 64 -8.09 19.13 -20.74
CA LYS A 64 -9.25 19.92 -20.36
C LYS A 64 -9.05 20.77 -19.09
N LEU A 65 -7.93 20.55 -18.38
CA LEU A 65 -7.63 21.27 -17.15
C LEU A 65 -7.26 22.74 -17.43
N THR A 66 -7.70 23.62 -16.53
CA THR A 66 -7.24 25.00 -16.48
C THR A 66 -5.77 25.06 -16.04
N LYS A 67 -5.11 26.20 -16.27
CA LYS A 67 -3.69 26.37 -15.90
C LYS A 67 -3.45 26.18 -14.39
N ASN A 68 -4.38 26.61 -13.56
CA ASN A 68 -4.27 26.46 -12.10
C ASN A 68 -4.44 25.01 -11.68
N GLU A 69 -5.46 24.34 -12.18
CA GLU A 69 -5.69 22.91 -11.90
C GLU A 69 -4.52 22.02 -12.39
N PHE A 70 -3.91 22.38 -13.51
CA PHE A 70 -2.72 21.69 -13.98
C PHE A 70 -1.50 21.92 -13.08
N SER A 71 -1.35 23.12 -12.51
CA SER A 71 -0.30 23.39 -11.52
C SER A 71 -0.51 22.57 -10.23
N ASP A 72 -1.73 22.55 -9.72
CA ASP A 72 -2.09 21.79 -8.53
C ASP A 72 -1.91 20.28 -8.75
N LEU A 73 -2.24 19.78 -9.95
CA LEU A 73 -1.97 18.39 -10.35
C LEU A 73 -0.47 18.10 -10.32
N CYS A 74 0.36 18.97 -10.89
CA CYS A 74 1.80 18.80 -10.91
C CYS A 74 2.39 18.78 -9.48
N GLU A 75 1.91 19.64 -8.57
CA GLU A 75 2.34 19.65 -7.17
C GLU A 75 1.99 18.34 -6.47
N ASN A 76 0.80 17.81 -6.69
CA ASN A 76 0.38 16.53 -6.12
C ASN A 76 1.22 15.36 -6.64
N LEU A 77 1.57 15.38 -7.93
CA LEU A 77 2.36 14.31 -8.57
C LEU A 77 3.85 14.32 -8.17
N MET A 78 4.37 15.41 -7.61
CA MET A 78 5.76 15.47 -7.12
C MET A 78 6.04 14.48 -5.98
N ASN A 79 5.04 14.12 -5.22
CA ASN A 79 5.17 13.17 -4.10
C ASN A 79 5.07 11.70 -4.53
N GLY A 80 4.84 11.45 -5.80
CA GLY A 80 4.67 10.15 -6.42
C GLY A 80 3.50 10.14 -7.38
N VAL A 81 3.60 9.35 -8.43
CA VAL A 81 2.57 9.21 -9.46
C VAL A 81 1.57 8.16 -9.01
N PRO A 82 0.29 8.50 -8.71
CA PRO A 82 -0.69 7.51 -8.31
C PRO A 82 -1.12 6.66 -9.51
N ILE A 83 -1.11 5.35 -9.33
CA ILE A 83 -1.60 4.38 -10.30
C ILE A 83 -2.63 3.50 -9.62
N SER A 84 -3.78 3.30 -10.26
CA SER A 84 -4.79 2.35 -9.83
C SER A 84 -5.26 1.50 -10.98
N THR A 85 -5.58 0.25 -10.70
CA THR A 85 -6.11 -0.70 -11.68
C THR A 85 -7.42 -1.29 -11.19
N PRO A 86 -8.35 -1.67 -12.11
CA PRO A 86 -9.54 -2.43 -11.73
C PRO A 86 -9.18 -3.76 -11.07
N VAL A 87 -10.05 -4.27 -10.21
CA VAL A 87 -9.80 -5.50 -9.44
C VAL A 87 -9.60 -6.73 -10.34
N PHE A 88 -10.35 -6.81 -11.45
CA PHE A 88 -10.31 -7.96 -12.37
C PHE A 88 -9.48 -7.73 -13.63
N ASP A 89 -8.98 -6.51 -13.85
CA ASP A 89 -8.09 -6.16 -14.94
C ASP A 89 -6.89 -5.40 -14.38
N GLY A 90 -6.16 -6.07 -13.52
CA GLY A 90 -4.98 -5.54 -12.85
C GLY A 90 -3.78 -5.42 -13.79
N ALA A 91 -2.75 -4.69 -13.32
CA ALA A 91 -1.49 -4.56 -14.04
C ALA A 91 -0.80 -5.93 -14.21
N LYS A 92 -0.33 -6.19 -15.41
CA LYS A 92 0.45 -7.39 -15.73
C LYS A 92 1.93 -7.16 -15.41
N GLU A 93 2.70 -8.24 -15.29
CA GLU A 93 4.14 -8.17 -15.07
C GLU A 93 4.87 -7.27 -16.09
N LYS A 94 4.42 -7.31 -17.36
CA LYS A 94 4.97 -6.46 -18.43
C LYS A 94 4.76 -4.98 -18.14
N ASP A 95 3.58 -4.59 -17.71
CA ASP A 95 3.23 -3.20 -17.42
C ASP A 95 4.09 -2.67 -16.26
N VAL A 96 4.30 -3.49 -15.23
CA VAL A 96 5.18 -3.15 -14.09
C VAL A 96 6.63 -2.99 -14.56
N THR A 97 7.11 -3.89 -15.42
CA THR A 97 8.48 -3.83 -15.97
C THR A 97 8.69 -2.59 -16.84
N GLU A 98 7.70 -2.22 -17.65
CA GLU A 98 7.73 -0.99 -18.46
C GLU A 98 7.78 0.26 -17.58
N MET A 99 7.04 0.28 -16.48
CA MET A 99 7.09 1.39 -15.52
C MET A 99 8.46 1.50 -14.81
N LEU A 100 9.08 0.36 -14.47
CA LEU A 100 10.44 0.35 -13.93
C LEU A 100 11.46 0.89 -14.97
N ASP A 101 11.33 0.51 -16.22
CA ASP A 101 12.17 1.05 -17.31
C ASP A 101 11.98 2.56 -17.49
N LEU A 102 10.76 3.07 -17.47
CA LEU A 102 10.47 4.50 -17.51
C LEU A 102 11.06 5.24 -16.30
N ALA A 103 11.05 4.61 -15.14
CA ALA A 103 11.69 5.11 -13.93
C ALA A 103 13.23 4.99 -13.98
N LYS A 104 13.83 4.31 -14.97
CA LYS A 104 15.27 3.97 -15.06
C LYS A 104 15.75 3.15 -13.85
N LEU A 105 14.89 2.28 -13.36
CA LEU A 105 15.17 1.34 -12.28
C LEU A 105 15.55 -0.05 -12.80
N PRO A 106 16.23 -0.87 -12.00
CA PRO A 106 16.52 -2.25 -12.36
C PRO A 106 15.22 -3.03 -12.61
N LYS A 107 15.14 -3.79 -13.71
CA LYS A 107 13.96 -4.61 -14.06
C LYS A 107 13.63 -5.67 -13.00
N THR A 108 14.62 -6.07 -12.22
CA THR A 108 14.46 -7.01 -11.11
C THR A 108 13.75 -6.41 -9.90
N GLY A 109 13.64 -5.08 -9.81
CA GLY A 109 13.11 -4.39 -8.63
C GLY A 109 13.97 -4.58 -7.37
N GLN A 110 15.22 -4.97 -7.53
CA GLN A 110 16.16 -5.25 -6.45
C GLN A 110 17.33 -4.28 -6.46
N THR A 111 17.85 -4.00 -5.29
CA THR A 111 19.02 -3.12 -5.11
C THR A 111 19.95 -3.68 -4.05
N PRO A 112 21.27 -3.45 -4.16
CA PRO A 112 22.20 -3.83 -3.12
C PRO A 112 21.98 -2.97 -1.86
N LEU A 113 21.91 -3.62 -0.73
CA LEU A 113 21.79 -2.98 0.57
C LEU A 113 22.95 -3.40 1.50
N TRP A 114 23.17 -2.60 2.54
CA TRP A 114 24.18 -2.82 3.56
C TRP A 114 23.54 -2.93 4.94
N ASP A 115 24.09 -3.78 5.78
CA ASP A 115 23.70 -3.85 7.19
C ASP A 115 24.15 -2.56 7.91
N GLY A 116 23.19 -1.84 8.49
CA GLY A 116 23.47 -0.61 9.23
C GLY A 116 24.27 -0.80 10.52
N ARG A 117 24.41 -2.03 11.02
CA ARG A 117 25.19 -2.34 12.23
C ARG A 117 26.63 -2.70 11.92
N THR A 118 26.86 -3.53 10.91
CA THR A 118 28.20 -4.04 10.55
C THR A 118 28.83 -3.24 9.42
N GLY A 119 28.05 -2.55 8.60
CA GLY A 119 28.50 -1.88 7.39
C GLY A 119 28.80 -2.82 6.22
N GLU A 120 28.53 -4.12 6.37
CA GLU A 120 28.76 -5.11 5.34
C GLU A 120 27.59 -5.14 4.33
N LYS A 121 27.92 -5.42 3.08
CA LYS A 121 26.90 -5.59 2.03
C LYS A 121 26.21 -6.94 2.22
N PHE A 122 24.87 -6.99 2.00
CA PHE A 122 24.14 -8.26 1.96
C PHE A 122 24.61 -9.12 0.77
N ASP A 123 24.62 -10.43 0.96
CA ASP A 123 25.06 -11.41 -0.04
C ASP A 123 24.24 -11.36 -1.33
N ARG A 124 22.97 -10.98 -1.21
CA ARG A 124 22.02 -10.87 -2.33
C ARG A 124 21.40 -9.50 -2.37
N ASP A 125 21.04 -9.07 -3.59
CA ASP A 125 20.26 -7.87 -3.77
C ASP A 125 18.86 -8.05 -3.16
N VAL A 126 18.33 -6.98 -2.59
CA VAL A 126 17.09 -6.97 -1.81
C VAL A 126 16.01 -6.21 -2.56
N THR A 127 14.78 -6.73 -2.55
CA THR A 127 13.61 -6.03 -3.06
C THR A 127 13.28 -4.84 -2.18
N VAL A 128 13.27 -3.65 -2.77
CA VAL A 128 12.95 -2.39 -2.11
C VAL A 128 11.84 -1.70 -2.88
N GLY A 129 10.96 -1.04 -2.18
CA GLY A 129 9.89 -0.27 -2.81
C GLY A 129 8.93 0.31 -1.78
N THR A 130 7.86 0.90 -2.29
CA THR A 130 6.82 1.56 -1.49
C THR A 130 5.53 0.76 -1.57
N ILE A 131 4.93 0.46 -0.43
CA ILE A 131 3.64 -0.22 -0.34
C ILE A 131 2.63 0.64 0.42
N TYR A 132 1.34 0.42 0.12
CA TYR A 132 0.25 1.05 0.86
C TYR A 132 -0.04 0.25 2.13
N MET A 133 0.15 0.87 3.29
CA MET A 133 0.00 0.21 4.59
C MET A 133 -1.12 0.86 5.39
N LEU A 134 -2.03 0.03 5.90
CA LEU A 134 -3.14 0.44 6.75
C LEU A 134 -2.95 -0.07 8.17
N LYS A 135 -3.21 0.78 9.14
CA LYS A 135 -3.39 0.39 10.53
C LYS A 135 -4.87 0.21 10.80
N LEU A 136 -5.29 -1.01 11.14
CA LEU A 136 -6.68 -1.31 11.43
C LEU A 136 -7.08 -0.81 12.82
N HIS A 137 -8.34 -0.37 12.94
CA HIS A 137 -8.91 0.16 14.18
C HIS A 137 -9.37 -0.98 15.12
N HIS A 138 -8.46 -1.91 15.39
CA HIS A 138 -8.69 -2.99 16.36
C HIS A 138 -8.09 -2.63 17.72
N LEU A 139 -8.74 -1.71 18.44
CA LEU A 139 -8.27 -1.25 19.74
C LEU A 139 -8.55 -2.28 20.83
N VAL A 140 -7.65 -2.36 21.78
CA VAL A 140 -7.80 -3.24 22.96
C VAL A 140 -9.02 -2.85 23.79
N GLU A 141 -9.29 -1.56 23.91
CA GLU A 141 -10.44 -1.02 24.66
C GLU A 141 -11.78 -1.54 24.13
N ASP A 142 -11.90 -1.71 22.82
CA ASP A 142 -13.11 -2.25 22.22
C ASP A 142 -13.28 -3.76 22.44
N LYS A 143 -12.19 -4.46 22.71
CA LYS A 143 -12.15 -5.93 22.83
C LYS A 143 -12.08 -6.40 24.27
N ILE A 144 -11.54 -5.60 25.20
CA ILE A 144 -11.45 -5.95 26.61
C ILE A 144 -12.85 -6.12 27.19
N HIS A 145 -13.08 -7.26 27.84
CA HIS A 145 -14.36 -7.59 28.44
C HIS A 145 -14.18 -8.44 29.68
N ALA A 146 -14.92 -8.10 30.73
CA ALA A 146 -15.00 -8.87 31.96
C ALA A 146 -16.44 -8.89 32.46
N ARG A 147 -16.80 -9.93 33.22
CA ARG A 147 -18.11 -10.10 33.81
C ARG A 147 -17.98 -10.67 35.24
N SER A 148 -18.72 -10.09 36.14
CA SER A 148 -19.00 -10.72 37.45
C SER A 148 -20.39 -11.35 37.44
N THR A 149 -21.44 -10.52 37.40
CA THR A 149 -22.85 -10.90 37.29
C THR A 149 -23.49 -10.11 36.15
N GLY A 150 -24.50 -10.66 35.49
CA GLY A 150 -25.16 -9.98 34.39
C GLY A 150 -26.39 -10.76 33.92
N PRO A 151 -26.97 -10.40 32.77
CA PRO A 151 -28.16 -11.00 32.23
C PRO A 151 -27.97 -12.48 31.88
N TYR A 152 -29.03 -13.27 32.07
CA TYR A 152 -29.10 -14.70 31.75
C TYR A 152 -30.15 -14.95 30.69
N SER A 153 -30.01 -16.06 29.96
CA SER A 153 -31.02 -16.51 29.01
C SER A 153 -32.28 -16.96 29.72
N LEU A 154 -33.44 -16.64 29.16
CA LEU A 154 -34.73 -17.00 29.76
C LEU A 154 -34.97 -18.52 29.79
N VAL A 155 -34.53 -19.24 28.77
CA VAL A 155 -34.79 -20.67 28.62
C VAL A 155 -33.76 -21.51 29.36
N THR A 156 -32.49 -21.26 29.14
CA THR A 156 -31.39 -22.10 29.65
C THR A 156 -30.83 -21.62 30.99
N GLN A 157 -31.20 -20.40 31.41
CA GLN A 157 -30.67 -19.76 32.62
C GLN A 157 -29.13 -19.69 32.63
N GLN A 158 -28.54 -19.65 31.47
CA GLN A 158 -27.09 -19.51 31.30
C GLN A 158 -26.71 -18.05 30.94
N PRO A 159 -25.50 -17.60 31.26
CA PRO A 159 -25.04 -16.28 30.86
C PRO A 159 -25.12 -16.10 29.35
N LEU A 160 -25.57 -14.91 28.93
CA LEU A 160 -25.58 -14.54 27.52
C LEU A 160 -24.15 -14.45 26.96
N GLY A 161 -23.97 -14.53 25.64
CA GLY A 161 -22.72 -14.35 24.96
C GLY A 161 -22.53 -12.93 24.43
N GLY A 162 -21.28 -12.51 24.27
CA GLY A 162 -20.92 -11.25 23.64
C GLY A 162 -20.74 -10.07 24.59
N LYS A 163 -19.81 -9.17 24.22
CA LYS A 163 -19.47 -7.96 25.02
C LYS A 163 -20.64 -6.99 25.15
N ALA A 164 -21.39 -6.79 24.07
CA ALA A 164 -22.51 -5.83 24.04
C ALA A 164 -23.65 -6.19 25.03
N GLN A 165 -23.80 -7.47 25.32
CA GLN A 165 -24.84 -7.99 26.21
C GLN A 165 -24.32 -8.26 27.66
N LEU A 166 -23.13 -7.79 28.01
CA LEU A 166 -22.45 -8.14 29.23
C LEU A 166 -22.39 -9.66 29.45
N GLY A 167 -22.15 -10.39 28.39
CA GLY A 167 -22.08 -11.84 28.40
C GLY A 167 -20.81 -12.38 29.03
N GLY A 168 -20.82 -13.67 29.39
CA GLY A 168 -19.66 -14.39 29.93
C GLY A 168 -18.92 -15.17 28.82
N GLN A 169 -17.67 -15.52 29.11
CA GLN A 169 -16.89 -16.42 28.27
C GLN A 169 -17.36 -17.86 28.50
N ARG A 170 -17.43 -18.64 27.42
CA ARG A 170 -17.75 -20.05 27.54
C ARG A 170 -16.52 -20.81 28.04
N PHE A 171 -16.69 -21.49 29.15
CA PHE A 171 -15.74 -22.47 29.67
C PHE A 171 -16.14 -23.87 29.16
N GLY A 172 -15.54 -24.29 28.06
CA GLY A 172 -15.91 -25.53 27.39
C GLY A 172 -15.33 -26.78 28.03
N GLU A 173 -15.64 -27.94 27.48
CA GLU A 173 -15.20 -29.24 28.01
C GLU A 173 -13.66 -29.36 27.99
N MET A 174 -13.00 -28.88 26.95
CA MET A 174 -11.54 -28.95 26.85
C MET A 174 -10.82 -28.06 27.86
N GLU A 175 -11.39 -26.92 28.21
CA GLU A 175 -10.89 -26.01 29.25
C GLU A 175 -11.03 -26.65 30.64
N VAL A 176 -12.09 -27.42 30.86
CA VAL A 176 -12.26 -28.21 32.08
C VAL A 176 -11.17 -29.27 32.21
N TRP A 177 -10.88 -30.01 31.13
CA TRP A 177 -9.77 -30.97 31.10
C TRP A 177 -8.42 -30.34 31.40
N ALA A 178 -8.19 -29.14 30.92
CA ALA A 178 -6.95 -28.42 31.19
C ALA A 178 -6.81 -28.09 32.69
N LEU A 179 -7.90 -27.73 33.37
CA LEU A 179 -7.88 -27.52 34.84
C LEU A 179 -7.74 -28.82 35.63
N GLU A 180 -8.36 -29.88 35.16
CA GLU A 180 -8.23 -31.21 35.81
C GLU A 180 -6.81 -31.76 35.72
N ALA A 181 -6.08 -31.41 34.65
CA ALA A 181 -4.70 -31.84 34.43
C ALA A 181 -3.70 -31.12 35.35
N TYR A 182 -4.06 -29.98 35.93
CA TYR A 182 -3.23 -29.17 36.81
C TYR A 182 -3.91 -28.95 38.18
#